data_fd1b9721822b283fbd73a5969556380f
#
_entry.id   fd1b9721822b283fbd73a5969556380f
#
_cell.length_a   1.000
_cell.length_b   1.000
_cell.length_c   1.000
_cell.angle_alpha   90.00
_cell.angle_beta   90.00
_cell.angle_gamma   90.00
#
_symmetry.space_group_name_H-M   'P 1'
#
loop_
_entity.id
_entity.type
_entity.pdbx_description
1 polymer ?
#
loop_
_entity_poly.entity_id
_entity_poly.type
_entity_poly.pdbx_seq_one_letter_code
_entity_poly.pdbx_strand_id
1 'polypeptide(L)'
;MNFEVILKEKYLENPCSFQPIALWKAIKMTSGFIKETKAVDNEVVNLIIENELMLHTYWLDSKYSIHPKVKDSYTMMILHDNFIEKFDVSNFSDEKYFKLIHNLKNVDKVELNNKFSFRTVNIQSELGLVSDIICKCYSDIRVTPEEVLDWTKEAVFDNSLWVLVVDNIKEMPIALGIAECDKDIMEGSLEWIQVLPEYRNYGIGVSLVNYLLWLLKERANFATVSGRVDNNTNPERLYRKCRFQGNDIWHILRKNSDEY
;
A
#
# COMPACT_ATOMS: atom_id res chain seq x y z
N MET A 1 -6.14 -23.32 -14.67
CA MET A 1 -6.70 -22.35 -13.71
C MET A 1 -6.18 -20.97 -14.08
N ASN A 2 -7.03 -19.94 -14.09
CA ASN A 2 -6.56 -18.57 -14.38
C ASN A 2 -5.86 -18.01 -13.14
N PHE A 3 -4.60 -17.59 -13.28
CA PHE A 3 -3.76 -17.07 -12.19
C PHE A 3 -4.41 -15.88 -11.46
N GLU A 4 -4.96 -14.92 -12.20
CA GLU A 4 -5.56 -13.71 -11.64
C GLU A 4 -6.84 -14.01 -10.84
N VAL A 5 -7.62 -15.00 -11.28
CA VAL A 5 -8.81 -15.47 -10.54
C VAL A 5 -8.38 -16.06 -9.19
N ILE A 6 -7.37 -16.94 -9.19
CA ILE A 6 -6.85 -17.54 -7.96
C ILE A 6 -6.26 -16.46 -7.04
N LEU A 7 -5.47 -15.55 -7.59
CA LEU A 7 -4.88 -14.44 -6.83
C LEU A 7 -5.97 -13.62 -6.15
N LYS A 8 -7.04 -13.28 -6.88
CA LYS A 8 -8.18 -12.54 -6.34
C LYS A 8 -8.90 -13.31 -5.22
N GLU A 9 -9.20 -14.59 -5.44
CA GLU A 9 -9.88 -15.42 -4.45
C GLU A 9 -9.06 -15.52 -3.15
N LYS A 10 -7.78 -15.85 -3.28
CA LYS A 10 -6.86 -15.96 -2.15
C LYS A 10 -6.59 -14.64 -1.44
N TYR A 11 -6.50 -13.55 -2.19
CA TYR A 11 -6.38 -12.22 -1.60
C TYR A 11 -7.59 -11.87 -0.72
N LEU A 12 -8.81 -12.18 -1.16
CA LEU A 12 -10.03 -11.92 -0.39
C LEU A 12 -10.14 -12.76 0.88
N GLU A 13 -9.49 -13.93 0.94
CA GLU A 13 -9.40 -14.74 2.16
C GLU A 13 -8.56 -14.03 3.24
N ASN A 14 -7.40 -13.45 2.86
CA ASN A 14 -6.51 -12.69 3.74
C ASN A 14 -5.67 -11.66 2.98
N PRO A 15 -6.18 -10.43 2.78
CA PRO A 15 -5.49 -9.41 1.99
C PRO A 15 -4.06 -9.10 2.46
N CYS A 16 -3.78 -9.21 3.75
CA CYS A 16 -2.48 -8.83 4.30
C CYS A 16 -1.38 -9.87 4.04
N SER A 17 -1.73 -11.17 3.99
CA SER A 17 -0.75 -12.26 3.82
C SER A 17 -0.46 -12.61 2.37
N PHE A 18 -1.16 -11.99 1.39
CA PHE A 18 -0.99 -12.31 -0.03
C PHE A 18 -0.13 -11.34 -0.81
N GLN A 19 -0.03 -10.08 -0.35
CA GLN A 19 0.84 -9.10 -1.00
C GLN A 19 0.96 -7.80 -0.20
N PRO A 20 2.05 -7.03 -0.38
CA PRO A 20 2.24 -5.77 0.34
C PRO A 20 1.40 -4.61 -0.19
N ILE A 21 0.96 -4.65 -1.45
CA ILE A 21 0.23 -3.57 -2.14
C ILE A 21 -1.26 -3.91 -2.32
N ALA A 22 -2.08 -2.98 -2.82
CA ALA A 22 -3.47 -3.23 -3.18
C ALA A 22 -3.57 -4.24 -4.35
N LEU A 23 -4.66 -5.04 -4.38
CA LEU A 23 -4.79 -6.12 -5.36
C LEU A 23 -4.70 -5.64 -6.81
N TRP A 24 -5.33 -4.52 -7.14
CA TRP A 24 -5.32 -3.99 -8.51
C TRP A 24 -3.88 -3.67 -8.99
N LYS A 25 -3.02 -3.15 -8.12
CA LYS A 25 -1.59 -2.92 -8.43
C LYS A 25 -0.86 -4.24 -8.68
N ALA A 26 -1.14 -5.24 -7.85
CA ALA A 26 -0.54 -6.56 -8.04
C ALA A 26 -0.96 -7.20 -9.36
N ILE A 27 -2.24 -7.13 -9.73
CA ILE A 27 -2.72 -7.62 -11.02
C ILE A 27 -2.03 -6.88 -12.17
N LYS A 28 -1.92 -5.55 -12.08
CA LYS A 28 -1.21 -4.74 -13.09
C LYS A 28 0.26 -5.16 -13.22
N MET A 29 0.93 -5.47 -12.10
CA MET A 29 2.31 -5.98 -12.10
C MET A 29 2.46 -7.34 -12.78
N THR A 30 1.42 -8.18 -12.85
CA THR A 30 1.54 -9.50 -13.49
C THR A 30 1.77 -9.44 -15.00
N SER A 31 1.54 -8.31 -15.63
CA SER A 31 1.78 -8.09 -17.06
C SER A 31 3.28 -8.18 -17.35
N GLY A 32 3.65 -9.03 -18.32
CA GLY A 32 5.06 -9.23 -18.69
C GLY A 32 5.84 -10.20 -17.80
N PHE A 33 5.20 -10.81 -16.79
CA PHE A 33 5.81 -11.82 -15.93
C PHE A 33 5.34 -13.23 -16.29
N ILE A 34 6.20 -14.23 -16.05
CA ILE A 34 5.83 -15.64 -16.03
C ILE A 34 5.00 -15.86 -14.77
N LYS A 35 3.81 -16.43 -14.93
CA LYS A 35 2.87 -16.72 -13.83
C LYS A 35 2.93 -18.21 -13.52
N GLU A 36 3.23 -18.56 -12.28
CA GLU A 36 3.28 -19.96 -11.83
C GLU A 36 2.23 -20.21 -10.76
N THR A 37 1.41 -21.24 -10.96
CA THR A 37 0.49 -21.78 -9.97
C THR A 37 0.73 -23.25 -9.82
N LYS A 38 1.05 -23.72 -8.61
CA LYS A 38 1.11 -25.15 -8.28
C LYS A 38 -0.02 -25.50 -7.33
N ALA A 39 -0.63 -26.64 -7.55
CA ALA A 39 -1.64 -27.21 -6.67
C ALA A 39 -1.29 -28.66 -6.34
N VAL A 40 -1.61 -29.07 -5.09
CA VAL A 40 -1.53 -30.45 -4.62
C VAL A 40 -2.90 -30.77 -4.01
N ASP A 41 -3.50 -31.87 -4.41
CA ASP A 41 -4.84 -32.30 -3.96
C ASP A 41 -5.92 -31.20 -4.10
N ASN A 42 -5.86 -30.43 -5.19
CA ASN A 42 -6.69 -29.26 -5.52
C ASN A 42 -6.49 -28.02 -4.62
N GLU A 43 -5.55 -28.04 -3.69
CA GLU A 43 -5.16 -26.86 -2.92
C GLU A 43 -3.99 -26.14 -3.60
N VAL A 44 -4.09 -24.81 -3.71
CA VAL A 44 -3.00 -23.99 -4.24
C VAL A 44 -1.89 -23.92 -3.19
N VAL A 45 -0.73 -24.49 -3.54
CA VAL A 45 0.45 -24.54 -2.66
C VAL A 45 1.52 -23.53 -3.06
N ASN A 46 1.42 -22.96 -4.27
CA ASN A 46 2.40 -22.00 -4.76
C ASN A 46 1.72 -21.02 -5.72
N LEU A 47 1.94 -19.72 -5.53
CA LEU A 47 1.44 -18.64 -6.38
C LEU A 47 2.53 -17.58 -6.54
N ILE A 48 3.15 -17.52 -7.71
CA ILE A 48 4.37 -16.75 -7.94
C ILE A 48 4.30 -16.04 -9.29
N ILE A 49 4.91 -14.86 -9.39
CA ILE A 49 5.31 -14.29 -10.67
C ILE A 49 6.82 -14.10 -10.70
N GLU A 50 7.43 -14.32 -11.85
CA GLU A 50 8.85 -14.06 -12.06
C GLU A 50 9.16 -13.57 -13.48
N ASN A 51 10.28 -12.88 -13.61
CA ASN A 51 10.97 -12.63 -14.87
C ASN A 51 12.47 -12.86 -14.68
N GLU A 52 13.31 -12.36 -15.58
CA GLU A 52 14.77 -12.52 -15.50
C GLU A 52 15.37 -11.80 -14.29
N LEU A 53 14.74 -10.71 -13.81
CA LEU A 53 15.30 -9.79 -12.80
C LEU A 53 14.53 -9.81 -11.48
N MET A 54 13.30 -10.33 -11.46
CA MET A 54 12.43 -10.21 -10.29
C MET A 54 11.68 -11.50 -9.98
N LEU A 55 11.58 -11.80 -8.68
CA LEU A 55 10.68 -12.80 -8.12
C LEU A 55 9.69 -12.14 -7.16
N HIS A 56 8.40 -12.38 -7.34
CA HIS A 56 7.39 -12.05 -6.35
C HIS A 56 6.59 -13.31 -5.97
N THR A 57 6.69 -13.70 -4.72
CA THR A 57 5.97 -14.84 -4.17
C THR A 57 4.76 -14.35 -3.40
N TYR A 58 3.57 -14.56 -3.95
CA TYR A 58 2.30 -14.23 -3.30
C TYR A 58 1.93 -15.23 -2.22
N TRP A 59 2.19 -16.53 -2.49
CA TRP A 59 1.86 -17.61 -1.58
C TRP A 59 2.82 -18.78 -1.71
N LEU A 60 3.24 -19.33 -0.56
CA LEU A 60 3.95 -20.60 -0.43
C LEU A 60 3.38 -21.35 0.77
N ASP A 61 2.83 -22.53 0.54
CA ASP A 61 2.44 -23.40 1.64
C ASP A 61 3.68 -23.99 2.31
N SER A 62 3.81 -23.77 3.61
CA SER A 62 4.96 -24.23 4.40
C SER A 62 5.07 -25.74 4.50
N LYS A 63 3.97 -26.48 4.29
CA LYS A 63 3.92 -27.96 4.32
C LYS A 63 4.65 -28.60 3.13
N TYR A 64 4.79 -27.85 2.03
CA TYR A 64 5.39 -28.36 0.80
C TYR A 64 6.78 -27.76 0.61
N SER A 65 7.77 -28.60 0.34
CA SER A 65 9.16 -28.17 0.08
C SER A 65 9.37 -27.58 -1.32
N ILE A 66 8.30 -27.18 -1.98
CA ILE A 66 8.35 -26.64 -3.35
C ILE A 66 8.44 -25.12 -3.28
N HIS A 67 9.65 -24.61 -3.32
CA HIS A 67 9.92 -23.16 -3.42
C HIS A 67 10.81 -22.86 -4.62
N PRO A 68 10.69 -21.68 -5.23
CA PRO A 68 11.54 -21.30 -6.34
C PRO A 68 13.00 -21.16 -5.89
N LYS A 69 13.91 -21.47 -6.80
CA LYS A 69 15.34 -21.19 -6.56
C LYS A 69 15.61 -19.71 -6.78
N VAL A 70 16.41 -19.14 -5.91
CA VAL A 70 16.95 -17.79 -6.13
C VAL A 70 17.91 -17.85 -7.33
N LYS A 71 17.66 -17.03 -8.35
CA LYS A 71 18.53 -16.91 -9.52
C LYS A 71 19.53 -15.78 -9.30
N ASP A 72 20.76 -15.98 -9.75
CA ASP A 72 21.79 -14.93 -9.67
C ASP A 72 21.43 -13.65 -10.41
N SER A 73 20.55 -13.76 -11.41
CA SER A 73 20.05 -12.61 -12.17
C SER A 73 19.02 -11.74 -11.42
N TYR A 74 18.42 -12.23 -10.33
CA TYR A 74 17.45 -11.44 -9.62
C TYR A 74 18.08 -10.21 -8.96
N THR A 75 17.51 -9.05 -9.29
CA THR A 75 17.86 -7.77 -8.68
C THR A 75 16.84 -7.37 -7.61
N MET A 76 15.65 -7.99 -7.62
CA MET A 76 14.60 -7.74 -6.65
C MET A 76 13.81 -9.01 -6.33
N MET A 77 13.45 -9.17 -5.04
CA MET A 77 12.49 -10.19 -4.61
C MET A 77 11.48 -9.57 -3.64
N ILE A 78 10.23 -10.04 -3.70
CA ILE A 78 9.16 -9.66 -2.76
C ILE A 78 8.67 -10.93 -2.08
N LEU A 79 8.89 -11.02 -0.77
CA LEU A 79 8.62 -12.21 0.04
C LEU A 79 7.86 -11.82 1.31
N HIS A 80 6.95 -12.69 1.76
CA HIS A 80 6.32 -12.56 3.07
C HIS A 80 7.20 -13.15 4.18
N ASP A 81 7.12 -12.61 5.39
CA ASP A 81 7.88 -13.04 6.58
C ASP A 81 7.75 -14.56 6.86
N ASN A 82 6.56 -15.14 6.63
CA ASN A 82 6.30 -16.58 6.86
C ASN A 82 7.18 -17.53 6.04
N PHE A 83 7.82 -17.07 4.98
CA PHE A 83 8.60 -17.93 4.10
C PHE A 83 9.95 -17.36 3.64
N ILE A 84 10.35 -16.19 4.12
CA ILE A 84 11.64 -15.60 3.77
C ILE A 84 12.83 -16.52 4.11
N GLU A 85 12.75 -17.25 5.23
CA GLU A 85 13.80 -18.18 5.67
C GLU A 85 14.04 -19.34 4.68
N LYS A 86 13.13 -19.58 3.74
CA LYS A 86 13.28 -20.59 2.68
C LYS A 86 14.17 -20.15 1.53
N PHE A 87 14.59 -18.87 1.53
CA PHE A 87 15.37 -18.27 0.46
C PHE A 87 16.73 -17.83 0.98
N ASP A 88 17.79 -18.03 0.18
CA ASP A 88 19.06 -17.39 0.45
C ASP A 88 18.99 -15.92 0.02
N VAL A 89 18.92 -15.04 1.00
CA VAL A 89 18.80 -13.58 0.80
C VAL A 89 20.06 -12.83 1.27
N SER A 90 21.17 -13.54 1.52
CA SER A 90 22.41 -12.98 2.07
C SER A 90 23.00 -11.84 1.24
N ASN A 91 22.76 -11.85 -0.08
CA ASN A 91 23.25 -10.84 -1.03
C ASN A 91 22.23 -9.72 -1.32
N PHE A 92 21.20 -9.59 -0.47
CA PHE A 92 20.15 -8.59 -0.67
C PHE A 92 20.04 -7.67 0.55
N SER A 93 19.81 -6.40 0.29
CA SER A 93 19.32 -5.47 1.31
C SER A 93 17.82 -5.69 1.51
N ASP A 94 17.38 -5.62 2.75
CA ASP A 94 16.01 -5.93 3.15
C ASP A 94 15.28 -4.65 3.59
N GLU A 95 14.20 -4.33 2.91
CA GLU A 95 13.31 -3.23 3.24
C GLU A 95 11.95 -3.80 3.65
N LYS A 96 11.59 -3.65 4.93
CA LYS A 96 10.39 -4.25 5.52
C LYS A 96 9.19 -3.34 5.44
N TYR A 97 8.05 -3.91 5.07
CA TYR A 97 6.75 -3.24 5.01
C TYR A 97 5.73 -3.99 5.85
N PHE A 98 5.03 -3.28 6.73
CA PHE A 98 3.82 -3.81 7.34
C PHE A 98 2.66 -3.73 6.34
N LYS A 99 1.70 -4.65 6.44
CA LYS A 99 0.38 -4.52 5.82
C LYS A 99 -0.71 -4.70 6.86
N LEU A 100 -1.66 -3.77 6.88
CA LEU A 100 -2.74 -3.73 7.85
C LEU A 100 -4.09 -3.63 7.14
N ILE A 101 -5.14 -4.10 7.82
CA ILE A 101 -6.52 -4.08 7.36
C ILE A 101 -7.45 -3.41 8.37
N HIS A 102 -8.45 -2.71 7.88
CA HIS A 102 -9.57 -2.16 8.63
C HIS A 102 -10.91 -2.65 8.04
N ASN A 103 -11.81 -3.15 8.87
CA ASN A 103 -13.09 -3.74 8.42
C ASN A 103 -14.20 -2.73 8.13
N LEU A 104 -13.91 -1.44 8.19
CA LEU A 104 -14.83 -0.31 7.95
C LEU A 104 -16.08 -0.28 8.84
N LYS A 105 -16.17 -1.14 9.86
CA LYS A 105 -17.28 -1.13 10.84
C LYS A 105 -17.02 -0.10 11.92
N ASN A 106 -18.10 0.53 12.41
CA ASN A 106 -18.06 1.51 13.50
C ASN A 106 -17.11 2.69 13.21
N VAL A 107 -17.17 3.22 11.98
CA VAL A 107 -16.44 4.42 11.58
C VAL A 107 -17.38 5.61 11.68
N ASP A 108 -17.09 6.51 12.62
CA ASP A 108 -17.86 7.72 12.82
C ASP A 108 -17.32 8.86 11.94
N LYS A 109 -18.20 9.83 11.66
CA LYS A 109 -17.79 11.06 11.00
C LYS A 109 -16.84 11.84 11.90
N VAL A 110 -15.71 12.28 11.32
CA VAL A 110 -14.70 13.06 12.03
C VAL A 110 -14.91 14.53 11.75
N GLU A 111 -14.90 15.33 12.80
CA GLU A 111 -14.90 16.78 12.72
C GLU A 111 -13.56 17.32 13.28
N LEU A 112 -13.00 18.29 12.59
CA LEU A 112 -11.83 19.03 13.06
C LEU A 112 -12.28 20.22 13.91
N ASN A 113 -11.40 20.71 14.76
CA ASN A 113 -11.65 21.99 15.44
C ASN A 113 -11.69 23.13 14.41
N ASN A 114 -12.29 24.27 14.76
CA ASN A 114 -12.52 25.41 13.85
C ASN A 114 -11.25 25.97 13.17
N LYS A 115 -10.08 25.64 13.69
CA LYS A 115 -8.79 26.03 13.09
C LYS A 115 -8.51 25.29 11.77
N PHE A 116 -9.06 24.06 11.61
CA PHE A 116 -8.78 23.20 10.47
C PHE A 116 -10.09 22.77 9.80
N SER A 117 -10.01 22.49 8.51
CA SER A 117 -11.13 21.94 7.74
C SER A 117 -10.65 20.90 6.72
N PHE A 118 -11.55 19.96 6.38
CA PHE A 118 -11.33 19.06 5.24
C PHE A 118 -11.89 19.67 3.97
N ARG A 119 -11.19 19.48 2.87
CA ARG A 119 -11.72 19.70 1.52
C ARG A 119 -11.12 18.71 0.52
N THR A 120 -11.85 18.49 -0.56
CA THR A 120 -11.36 17.69 -1.69
C THR A 120 -10.30 18.46 -2.49
N VAL A 121 -9.34 17.73 -3.06
CA VAL A 121 -8.35 18.26 -4.00
C VAL A 121 -9.05 18.71 -5.28
N ASN A 122 -8.72 19.89 -5.79
CA ASN A 122 -9.14 20.31 -7.13
C ASN A 122 -8.15 19.74 -8.17
N ILE A 123 -8.53 18.63 -8.81
CA ILE A 123 -7.68 17.90 -9.77
C ILE A 123 -7.29 18.78 -10.97
N GLN A 124 -8.12 19.76 -11.36
CA GLN A 124 -7.83 20.60 -12.51
C GLN A 124 -6.71 21.62 -12.26
N SER A 125 -6.46 21.99 -11.00
CA SER A 125 -5.54 23.08 -10.67
C SER A 125 -4.50 22.77 -9.59
N GLU A 126 -4.65 21.64 -8.84
CA GLU A 126 -3.84 21.40 -7.63
C GLU A 126 -2.94 20.15 -7.72
N LEU A 127 -2.69 19.59 -8.91
CA LEU A 127 -1.75 18.46 -9.06
C LEU A 127 -0.34 18.80 -8.56
N GLY A 128 0.14 20.02 -8.85
CA GLY A 128 1.41 20.52 -8.34
C GLY A 128 1.43 20.65 -6.81
N LEU A 129 0.32 21.08 -6.19
CA LEU A 129 0.18 21.14 -4.74
C LEU A 129 0.25 19.75 -4.10
N VAL A 130 -0.39 18.75 -4.70
CA VAL A 130 -0.33 17.35 -4.25
C VAL A 130 1.11 16.85 -4.28
N SER A 131 1.80 17.02 -5.41
CA SER A 131 3.22 16.69 -5.58
C SER A 131 4.09 17.37 -4.51
N ASP A 132 3.91 18.68 -4.31
CA ASP A 132 4.68 19.48 -3.35
C ASP A 132 4.52 19.00 -1.90
N ILE A 133 3.29 18.67 -1.49
CA ILE A 133 3.04 18.18 -0.12
C ILE A 133 3.73 16.83 0.09
N ILE A 134 3.67 15.91 -0.90
CA ILE A 134 4.35 14.62 -0.82
C ILE A 134 5.85 14.84 -0.70
N CYS A 135 6.45 15.61 -1.62
CA CYS A 135 7.89 15.86 -1.64
C CYS A 135 8.42 16.55 -0.36
N LYS A 136 7.62 17.43 0.25
CA LYS A 136 7.99 18.06 1.53
C LYS A 136 7.96 17.11 2.73
N CYS A 137 7.23 16.01 2.63
CA CYS A 137 7.10 15.04 3.72
C CYS A 137 8.17 13.94 3.69
N TYR A 138 8.88 13.76 2.57
CA TYR A 138 9.93 12.75 2.38
C TYR A 138 11.26 13.39 1.95
N SER A 139 12.36 12.77 2.37
CA SER A 139 13.71 13.15 1.93
C SER A 139 14.14 12.43 0.63
N ASP A 140 13.62 11.23 0.41
CA ASP A 140 14.04 10.26 -0.60
C ASP A 140 12.99 10.01 -1.70
N ILE A 141 11.78 10.54 -1.55
CA ILE A 141 10.70 10.41 -2.54
C ILE A 141 10.55 11.73 -3.30
N ARG A 142 10.46 11.61 -4.61
CA ARG A 142 10.11 12.70 -5.51
C ARG A 142 8.95 12.25 -6.39
N VAL A 143 7.94 13.09 -6.46
CA VAL A 143 6.72 12.88 -7.26
C VAL A 143 6.55 14.12 -8.11
N THR A 144 6.21 13.95 -9.38
CA THR A 144 5.93 15.04 -10.30
C THR A 144 4.42 15.26 -10.48
N PRO A 145 3.97 16.45 -10.91
CA PRO A 145 2.56 16.67 -11.22
C PRO A 145 2.02 15.75 -12.33
N GLU A 146 2.88 15.34 -13.26
CA GLU A 146 2.56 14.40 -14.34
C GLU A 146 2.26 13.01 -13.78
N GLU A 147 3.07 12.51 -12.84
CA GLU A 147 2.81 11.24 -12.14
C GLU A 147 1.51 11.31 -11.35
N VAL A 148 1.24 12.43 -10.67
CA VAL A 148 -0.04 12.66 -9.97
C VAL A 148 -1.21 12.63 -10.93
N LEU A 149 -1.07 13.21 -12.14
CA LEU A 149 -2.07 13.15 -13.20
C LEU A 149 -2.29 11.72 -13.68
N ASP A 150 -1.24 10.91 -13.78
CA ASP A 150 -1.37 9.50 -14.20
C ASP A 150 -2.17 8.68 -13.18
N TRP A 151 -2.03 8.95 -11.88
CA TRP A 151 -2.86 8.28 -10.85
C TRP A 151 -4.35 8.54 -11.04
N THR A 152 -4.73 9.72 -11.56
CA THR A 152 -6.15 10.04 -11.82
C THR A 152 -6.77 9.25 -12.99
N LYS A 153 -5.97 8.54 -13.78
CA LYS A 153 -6.41 7.71 -14.92
C LYS A 153 -6.68 6.26 -14.52
N GLU A 154 -6.29 5.87 -13.31
CA GLU A 154 -6.51 4.51 -12.82
C GLU A 154 -8.00 4.24 -12.54
N ALA A 155 -8.45 3.01 -12.78
CA ALA A 155 -9.85 2.61 -12.61
C ALA A 155 -10.35 2.76 -11.15
N VAL A 156 -9.42 2.74 -10.19
CA VAL A 156 -9.68 2.88 -8.75
C VAL A 156 -9.72 4.32 -8.26
N PHE A 157 -9.45 5.27 -9.14
CA PHE A 157 -9.47 6.69 -8.82
C PHE A 157 -10.87 7.18 -8.47
N ASP A 158 -10.97 7.88 -7.35
CA ASP A 158 -12.16 8.63 -6.93
C ASP A 158 -11.73 9.97 -6.34
N ASN A 159 -12.03 11.07 -7.04
CA ASN A 159 -11.62 12.41 -6.60
C ASN A 159 -12.09 12.74 -5.19
N SER A 160 -13.25 12.23 -4.75
CA SER A 160 -13.76 12.50 -3.40
C SER A 160 -12.93 11.86 -2.28
N LEU A 161 -12.04 10.92 -2.62
CA LEU A 161 -11.09 10.26 -1.70
C LEU A 161 -9.72 10.95 -1.67
N TRP A 162 -9.55 12.06 -2.40
CA TRP A 162 -8.36 12.89 -2.38
C TRP A 162 -8.61 14.13 -1.52
N VAL A 163 -8.13 14.12 -0.29
CA VAL A 163 -8.53 15.06 0.77
C VAL A 163 -7.35 15.90 1.23
N LEU A 164 -7.56 17.19 1.33
CA LEU A 164 -6.66 18.12 1.99
C LEU A 164 -7.20 18.51 3.37
N VAL A 165 -6.30 18.68 4.32
CA VAL A 165 -6.59 19.43 5.56
C VAL A 165 -6.03 20.83 5.40
N VAL A 166 -6.86 21.84 5.66
CA VAL A 166 -6.51 23.26 5.50
C VAL A 166 -6.42 23.92 6.89
N ASP A 167 -5.37 24.69 7.12
CA ASP A 167 -5.32 25.66 8.25
C ASP A 167 -6.14 26.89 7.84
N ASN A 168 -7.32 27.07 8.46
CA ASN A 168 -8.28 28.12 8.12
C ASN A 168 -7.78 29.53 8.45
N ILE A 169 -6.77 29.66 9.33
CA ILE A 169 -6.19 30.96 9.70
C ILE A 169 -5.14 31.37 8.66
N LYS A 170 -4.32 30.40 8.21
CA LYS A 170 -3.27 30.65 7.23
C LYS A 170 -3.74 30.48 5.79
N GLU A 171 -4.97 29.95 5.60
CA GLU A 171 -5.59 29.64 4.31
C GLU A 171 -4.72 28.72 3.43
N MET A 172 -4.00 27.76 4.08
CA MET A 172 -3.07 26.89 3.37
C MET A 172 -3.30 25.41 3.69
N PRO A 173 -3.16 24.50 2.69
CA PRO A 173 -3.15 23.06 2.91
C PRO A 173 -1.93 22.63 3.74
N ILE A 174 -2.19 21.80 4.76
CA ILE A 174 -1.18 21.35 5.74
C ILE A 174 -1.06 19.82 5.80
N ALA A 175 -2.01 19.11 5.20
CA ALA A 175 -1.98 17.67 5.09
C ALA A 175 -2.72 17.20 3.84
N LEU A 176 -2.34 16.03 3.36
CA LEU A 176 -2.91 15.35 2.21
C LEU A 176 -3.22 13.91 2.57
N GLY A 177 -4.40 13.44 2.22
CA GLY A 177 -4.78 12.04 2.24
C GLY A 177 -5.30 11.60 0.89
N ILE A 178 -4.72 10.55 0.32
CA ILE A 178 -5.18 9.90 -0.90
C ILE A 178 -5.59 8.49 -0.55
N ALA A 179 -6.82 8.13 -0.89
CA ALA A 179 -7.28 6.76 -0.90
C ALA A 179 -7.81 6.39 -2.29
N GLU A 180 -7.81 5.12 -2.58
CA GLU A 180 -8.34 4.51 -3.80
C GLU A 180 -9.48 3.57 -3.45
N CYS A 181 -10.37 3.27 -4.39
CA CYS A 181 -11.48 2.35 -4.18
C CYS A 181 -11.60 1.38 -5.35
N ASP A 182 -11.18 0.13 -5.13
CA ASP A 182 -11.41 -0.96 -6.07
C ASP A 182 -12.84 -1.49 -5.91
N LYS A 183 -13.70 -1.18 -6.88
CA LYS A 183 -15.12 -1.56 -6.86
C LYS A 183 -15.33 -3.05 -7.18
N ASP A 184 -14.37 -3.70 -7.83
CA ASP A 184 -14.48 -5.12 -8.22
C ASP A 184 -14.36 -6.08 -7.04
N ILE A 185 -13.64 -5.64 -6.00
CA ILE A 185 -13.44 -6.41 -4.76
C ILE A 185 -13.88 -5.65 -3.51
N MET A 186 -14.44 -4.47 -3.68
CA MET A 186 -14.89 -3.59 -2.60
C MET A 186 -13.77 -3.31 -1.57
N GLU A 187 -12.55 -3.02 -2.07
CA GLU A 187 -11.39 -2.63 -1.28
C GLU A 187 -11.15 -1.14 -1.34
N GLY A 188 -11.00 -0.50 -0.18
CA GLY A 188 -10.36 0.80 -0.07
C GLY A 188 -8.88 0.65 0.22
N SER A 189 -7.98 1.37 -0.45
CA SER A 189 -6.56 1.40 -0.08
C SER A 189 -6.11 2.82 0.26
N LEU A 190 -5.42 2.98 1.41
CA LEU A 190 -4.80 4.25 1.77
C LEU A 190 -3.40 4.31 1.16
N GLU A 191 -3.19 5.27 0.25
CA GLU A 191 -1.96 5.34 -0.54
C GLU A 191 -0.99 6.40 -0.02
N TRP A 192 -1.46 7.63 0.15
CA TRP A 192 -0.63 8.74 0.61
C TRP A 192 -1.30 9.43 1.80
N ILE A 193 -0.67 9.35 2.96
CA ILE A 193 -1.12 10.04 4.18
C ILE A 193 0.02 10.94 4.65
N GLN A 194 -0.10 12.22 4.38
CA GLN A 194 0.96 13.20 4.62
C GLN A 194 0.50 14.32 5.53
N VAL A 195 1.32 14.67 6.51
CA VAL A 195 1.15 15.88 7.33
C VAL A 195 2.47 16.62 7.29
N LEU A 196 2.43 17.89 6.91
CA LEU A 196 3.63 18.73 6.90
C LEU A 196 4.35 18.68 8.26
N PRO A 197 5.69 18.62 8.28
CA PRO A 197 6.47 18.40 9.49
C PRO A 197 6.07 19.33 10.67
N GLU A 198 5.85 20.61 10.41
CA GLU A 198 5.48 21.62 11.39
C GLU A 198 4.05 21.47 11.97
N TYR A 199 3.21 20.63 11.34
CA TYR A 199 1.85 20.32 11.77
C TYR A 199 1.68 18.90 12.32
N ARG A 200 2.79 18.17 12.50
CA ARG A 200 2.76 16.84 13.14
C ARG A 200 2.47 16.96 14.63
N ASN A 201 2.02 15.87 15.24
CA ASN A 201 1.66 15.75 16.66
C ASN A 201 0.42 16.55 17.12
N TYR A 202 -0.32 17.19 16.22
CA TYR A 202 -1.60 17.85 16.52
C TYR A 202 -2.83 16.94 16.30
N GLY A 203 -2.65 15.64 16.10
CA GLY A 203 -3.76 14.70 15.85
C GLY A 203 -4.28 14.71 14.41
N ILE A 204 -3.77 15.59 13.54
CA ILE A 204 -4.25 15.77 12.16
C ILE A 204 -4.21 14.46 11.35
N GLY A 205 -3.12 13.69 11.46
CA GLY A 205 -3.01 12.42 10.75
C GLY A 205 -4.09 11.40 11.14
N VAL A 206 -4.41 11.30 12.45
CA VAL A 206 -5.49 10.42 12.94
C VAL A 206 -6.85 10.88 12.40
N SER A 207 -7.11 12.18 12.44
CA SER A 207 -8.36 12.75 11.91
C SER A 207 -8.50 12.52 10.41
N LEU A 208 -7.40 12.69 9.65
CA LEU A 208 -7.37 12.50 8.20
C LEU A 208 -7.62 11.03 7.82
N VAL A 209 -6.95 10.08 8.48
CA VAL A 209 -7.17 8.64 8.24
C VAL A 209 -8.61 8.26 8.58
N ASN A 210 -9.14 8.65 9.73
CA ASN A 210 -10.52 8.35 10.11
C ASN A 210 -11.54 9.01 9.16
N TYR A 211 -11.26 10.20 8.63
CA TYR A 211 -12.10 10.84 7.64
C TYR A 211 -12.13 10.06 6.32
N LEU A 212 -10.98 9.58 5.84
CA LEU A 212 -10.92 8.71 4.66
C LEU A 212 -11.65 7.38 4.88
N LEU A 213 -11.50 6.75 6.05
CA LEU A 213 -12.26 5.55 6.42
C LEU A 213 -13.78 5.82 6.42
N TRP A 214 -14.19 6.99 6.93
CA TRP A 214 -15.61 7.42 6.88
C TRP A 214 -16.11 7.60 5.45
N LEU A 215 -15.30 8.13 4.53
CA LEU A 215 -15.65 8.24 3.11
C LEU A 215 -15.72 6.86 2.43
N LEU A 216 -14.89 5.90 2.84
CA LEU A 216 -14.81 4.56 2.26
C LEU A 216 -15.91 3.61 2.76
N LYS A 217 -16.47 3.82 3.96
CA LYS A 217 -17.36 2.85 4.62
C LYS A 217 -18.61 2.47 3.84
N GLU A 218 -19.12 3.36 2.97
CA GLU A 218 -20.29 3.11 2.12
C GLU A 218 -19.89 2.61 0.71
N ARG A 219 -18.58 2.42 0.44
CA ARG A 219 -18.03 2.13 -0.89
C ARG A 219 -17.19 0.86 -0.92
N ALA A 220 -16.72 0.42 0.24
CA ALA A 220 -15.84 -0.72 0.38
C ALA A 220 -16.25 -1.58 1.58
N ASN A 221 -15.87 -2.87 1.55
CA ASN A 221 -16.09 -3.81 2.65
C ASN A 221 -14.94 -3.77 3.66
N PHE A 222 -13.76 -3.41 3.22
CA PHE A 222 -12.55 -3.29 4.03
C PHE A 222 -11.61 -2.25 3.42
N ALA A 223 -10.66 -1.78 4.23
CA ALA A 223 -9.58 -0.92 3.77
C ALA A 223 -8.23 -1.50 4.14
N THR A 224 -7.23 -1.36 3.27
CA THR A 224 -5.85 -1.78 3.53
C THR A 224 -4.90 -0.58 3.53
N VAL A 225 -3.77 -0.75 4.19
CA VAL A 225 -2.66 0.19 4.16
C VAL A 225 -1.35 -0.55 4.35
N SER A 226 -0.31 -0.08 3.68
CA SER A 226 1.05 -0.55 3.83
C SER A 226 1.99 0.62 4.15
N GLY A 227 3.10 0.32 4.79
CA GLY A 227 4.12 1.32 5.05
C GLY A 227 5.43 0.68 5.51
N ARG A 228 6.54 1.40 5.35
CA ARG A 228 7.86 0.95 5.80
C ARG A 228 7.90 0.84 7.33
N VAL A 229 8.43 -0.29 7.81
CA VAL A 229 8.58 -0.56 9.24
C VAL A 229 9.57 0.42 9.86
N ASP A 230 10.73 0.61 9.21
CA ASP A 230 11.81 1.48 9.70
C ASP A 230 11.63 2.95 9.30
N ASN A 231 10.39 3.45 9.34
CA ASN A 231 10.11 4.84 9.06
C ASN A 231 10.14 5.67 10.36
N ASN A 232 11.00 6.69 10.41
CA ASN A 232 11.19 7.58 11.57
C ASN A 232 9.89 8.27 12.03
N THR A 233 8.87 8.38 11.19
CA THR A 233 7.57 8.95 11.53
C THR A 233 6.63 7.96 12.21
N ASN A 234 7.02 6.68 12.28
CA ASN A 234 6.25 5.57 12.84
C ASN A 234 4.78 5.53 12.33
N PRO A 235 4.57 5.36 11.02
CA PRO A 235 3.23 5.39 10.42
C PRO A 235 2.35 4.23 10.91
N GLU A 236 2.91 3.08 11.26
CA GLU A 236 2.15 1.96 11.80
C GLU A 236 1.39 2.35 13.07
N ARG A 237 2.02 3.09 13.99
CA ARG A 237 1.37 3.58 15.21
C ARG A 237 0.16 4.48 14.90
N LEU A 238 0.22 5.26 13.83
CA LEU A 238 -0.90 6.08 13.36
C LEU A 238 -2.08 5.18 12.96
N TYR A 239 -1.83 4.18 12.11
CA TYR A 239 -2.89 3.30 11.63
C TYR A 239 -3.47 2.42 12.74
N ARG A 240 -2.64 1.94 13.68
CA ARG A 240 -3.10 1.21 14.87
C ARG A 240 -4.06 2.05 15.72
N LYS A 241 -3.80 3.36 15.90
CA LYS A 241 -4.73 4.28 16.58
C LYS A 241 -6.05 4.42 15.83
N CYS A 242 -6.06 4.28 14.52
CA CYS A 242 -7.25 4.27 13.67
C CYS A 242 -7.86 2.87 13.53
N ARG A 243 -7.52 1.90 14.41
CA ARG A 243 -8.07 0.55 14.50
C ARG A 243 -7.72 -0.38 13.33
N PHE A 244 -6.71 -0.07 12.55
CA PHE A 244 -6.13 -1.04 11.62
C PHE A 244 -5.49 -2.20 12.38
N GLN A 245 -5.65 -3.42 11.85
CA GLN A 245 -5.18 -4.66 12.43
C GLN A 245 -4.32 -5.45 11.43
N GLY A 246 -3.61 -6.47 11.92
CA GLY A 246 -2.74 -7.34 11.13
C GLY A 246 -1.31 -7.32 11.69
N ASN A 247 -0.54 -8.36 11.38
CA ASN A 247 0.85 -8.50 11.81
C ASN A 247 1.75 -8.93 10.63
N ASP A 248 1.20 -8.85 9.41
CA ASP A 248 1.89 -9.30 8.21
C ASP A 248 3.01 -8.34 7.85
N ILE A 249 4.20 -8.91 7.66
CA ILE A 249 5.41 -8.21 7.23
C ILE A 249 5.83 -8.76 5.88
N TRP A 250 6.16 -7.85 5.01
CA TRP A 250 6.65 -8.10 3.67
C TRP A 250 8.07 -7.57 3.52
N HIS A 251 8.90 -8.32 2.83
CA HIS A 251 10.29 -8.01 2.53
C HIS A 251 10.42 -7.62 1.06
N ILE A 252 10.85 -6.41 0.80
CA ILE A 252 11.26 -5.96 -0.54
C ILE A 252 12.78 -6.01 -0.55
N LEU A 253 13.30 -7.07 -1.14
CA LEU A 253 14.71 -7.40 -1.18
C LEU A 253 15.32 -6.84 -2.46
N ARG A 254 16.38 -6.06 -2.34
CA ARG A 254 17.13 -5.52 -3.47
C ARG A 254 18.55 -6.05 -3.43
N LYS A 255 19.03 -6.60 -4.56
CA LYS A 255 20.38 -7.11 -4.66
C LYS A 255 21.38 -6.01 -4.33
N ASN A 256 22.32 -6.31 -3.45
CA ASN A 256 23.41 -5.39 -3.15
C ASN A 256 24.18 -5.12 -4.45
N SER A 257 24.40 -3.85 -4.78
CA SER A 257 25.34 -3.51 -5.85
C SER A 257 26.73 -3.95 -5.39
N ASP A 258 27.45 -4.69 -6.21
CA ASP A 258 28.87 -4.89 -5.99
C ASP A 258 29.50 -3.50 -5.93
N GLU A 259 29.97 -3.08 -4.76
CA GLU A 259 30.80 -1.88 -4.63
C GLU A 259 32.11 -2.16 -5.36
N TYR A 260 32.26 -1.59 -6.56
CA TYR A 260 33.54 -1.50 -7.26
C TYR A 260 34.22 -0.18 -6.92
#